data_f5491f97c8e4dee0a9525bad2b803719
#
_entry.id   f5491f97c8e4dee0a9525bad2b803719
#
_cell.length_a   1.000
_cell.length_b   1.000
_cell.length_c   1.000
_cell.angle_alpha   90.00
_cell.angle_beta   90.00
_cell.angle_gamma   90.00
#
_symmetry.space_group_name_H-M   'P 1'
#
loop_
_entity.id
_entity.type
_entity.pdbx_description
1 polymer ?
#
loop_
_entity_poly.entity_id
_entity_poly.type
_entity_poly.pdbx_seq_one_letter_code
_entity_poly.pdbx_strand_id
1 'polypeptide(L)'
;MRPSKRQPDEMRAISFERNVSKHAEGSCLVKFGDTHVLCTASLEEKVPGWMRNTGRGWVTAEYGMLPRATGERMRREASTGKQGGRTLEIQRLIGRSLRAVVDLQALGEQQITVDCDVIQADGGTRTASITGGWVALYDCLRWMEARQMTSVSKVLKDHVAAISCGIHNGQPMIDLDYLEDSSAGTDANFVMTGKGGIVEIQGTAEGEPFSEEQFGQLLGLARNGIKRLVSLQQMAVG
;
A
#
# COMPACT_ATOMS: atom_id res chain seq x y z
N MET A 1 -1.12 15.52 -23.61
CA MET A 1 -1.61 16.15 -22.36
C MET A 1 -2.28 15.05 -21.56
N ARG A 2 -2.03 14.98 -20.27
CA ARG A 2 -2.61 13.99 -19.34
C ARG A 2 -4.15 14.10 -19.34
N PRO A 3 -4.93 13.00 -19.38
CA PRO A 3 -6.39 13.06 -19.32
C PRO A 3 -6.92 13.82 -18.10
N SER A 4 -6.29 13.66 -16.96
CA SER A 4 -6.61 14.36 -15.70
C SER A 4 -6.22 15.84 -15.68
N LYS A 5 -5.54 16.36 -16.71
CA LYS A 5 -4.96 17.71 -16.78
C LYS A 5 -3.87 18.01 -15.74
N ARG A 6 -3.45 17.03 -14.92
CA ARG A 6 -2.34 17.16 -13.97
C ARG A 6 -1.00 17.27 -14.72
N GLN A 7 0.01 17.88 -14.10
CA GLN A 7 1.38 17.83 -14.61
C GLN A 7 1.94 16.40 -14.51
N PRO A 8 2.94 16.02 -15.30
CA PRO A 8 3.51 14.67 -15.26
C PRO A 8 4.02 14.22 -13.88
N ASP A 9 4.53 15.14 -13.09
CA ASP A 9 5.04 14.95 -11.73
C ASP A 9 4.03 15.28 -10.62
N GLU A 10 2.79 15.59 -11.00
CA GLU A 10 1.71 15.95 -10.07
C GLU A 10 0.91 14.72 -9.65
N MET A 11 0.83 14.52 -8.33
CA MET A 11 0.00 13.50 -7.69
C MET A 11 -1.42 14.02 -7.45
N ARG A 12 -2.39 13.11 -7.38
CA ARG A 12 -3.75 13.39 -6.88
C ARG A 12 -3.70 13.95 -5.46
N ALA A 13 -4.80 14.51 -4.99
CA ALA A 13 -4.96 14.85 -3.58
C ALA A 13 -4.90 13.58 -2.72
N ILE A 14 -4.04 13.59 -1.69
CA ILE A 14 -3.82 12.45 -0.79
C ILE A 14 -4.32 12.83 0.59
N SER A 15 -5.07 11.93 1.24
CA SER A 15 -5.49 12.11 2.62
C SER A 15 -5.50 10.79 3.39
N PHE A 16 -5.29 10.90 4.71
CA PHE A 16 -5.37 9.80 5.68
C PHE A 16 -6.33 10.20 6.78
N GLU A 17 -7.41 9.45 6.94
CA GLU A 17 -8.35 9.59 8.03
C GLU A 17 -8.17 8.40 8.98
N ARG A 18 -7.68 8.66 10.19
CA ARG A 18 -7.33 7.63 11.17
C ARG A 18 -8.49 7.32 12.10
N ASN A 19 -8.40 6.18 12.77
CA ASN A 19 -9.38 5.74 13.78
C ASN A 19 -10.82 5.64 13.23
N VAL A 20 -10.96 5.21 11.99
CA VAL A 20 -12.26 5.09 11.29
C VAL A 20 -12.99 3.79 11.63
N SER A 21 -12.30 2.81 12.22
CA SER A 21 -12.90 1.56 12.71
C SER A 21 -12.83 1.50 14.25
N LYS A 22 -13.97 1.32 14.89
CA LYS A 22 -14.07 1.23 16.36
C LYS A 22 -13.40 -0.03 16.94
N HIS A 23 -13.39 -1.11 16.17
CA HIS A 23 -13.05 -2.44 16.70
C HIS A 23 -11.61 -2.87 16.35
N ALA A 24 -11.01 -2.29 15.31
CA ALA A 24 -9.63 -2.57 14.94
C ALA A 24 -8.66 -1.83 15.87
N GLU A 25 -7.51 -2.44 16.19
CA GLU A 25 -6.45 -1.83 16.97
C GLU A 25 -5.81 -0.65 16.25
N GLY A 26 -5.83 -0.66 14.92
CA GLY A 26 -5.45 0.48 14.07
C GLY A 26 -6.31 0.56 12.84
N SER A 27 -6.59 1.77 12.35
CA SER A 27 -7.37 1.92 11.11
C SER A 27 -7.13 3.24 10.41
N CYS A 28 -7.18 3.19 9.07
CA CYS A 28 -6.99 4.34 8.20
C CYS A 28 -7.86 4.23 6.95
N LEU A 29 -8.66 5.24 6.67
CA LEU A 29 -9.23 5.45 5.35
C LEU A 29 -8.25 6.31 4.55
N VAL A 30 -7.56 5.70 3.61
CA VAL A 30 -6.63 6.39 2.71
C VAL A 30 -7.34 6.73 1.41
N LYS A 31 -7.07 7.95 0.91
CA LYS A 31 -7.60 8.41 -0.38
C LYS A 31 -6.46 8.93 -1.26
N PHE A 32 -6.44 8.48 -2.50
CA PHE A 32 -5.61 9.00 -3.59
C PHE A 32 -6.58 9.50 -4.68
N GLY A 33 -6.97 10.78 -4.58
CA GLY A 33 -8.09 11.29 -5.38
C GLY A 33 -9.35 10.44 -5.15
N ASP A 34 -9.88 9.86 -6.21
CA ASP A 34 -11.07 9.01 -6.18
C ASP A 34 -10.79 7.54 -5.83
N THR A 35 -9.53 7.14 -5.63
CA THR A 35 -9.22 5.82 -5.06
C THR A 35 -9.30 5.87 -3.54
N HIS A 36 -10.23 5.12 -2.95
CA HIS A 36 -10.46 5.05 -1.50
C HIS A 36 -10.27 3.62 -1.01
N VAL A 37 -9.42 3.44 0.00
CA VAL A 37 -9.14 2.13 0.62
C VAL A 37 -9.29 2.24 2.13
N LEU A 38 -10.13 1.39 2.71
CA LEU A 38 -10.18 1.18 4.16
C LEU A 38 -9.09 0.17 4.53
N CYS A 39 -8.16 0.59 5.38
CA CYS A 39 -7.12 -0.27 5.94
C CYS A 39 -7.41 -0.45 7.43
N THR A 40 -7.50 -1.69 7.91
CA THR A 40 -7.62 -2.02 9.33
C THR A 40 -6.49 -2.95 9.74
N ALA A 41 -5.96 -2.77 10.94
CA ALA A 41 -4.91 -3.61 11.50
C ALA A 41 -5.44 -4.28 12.77
N SER A 42 -5.42 -5.60 12.79
CA SER A 42 -5.90 -6.44 13.87
C SER A 42 -4.75 -7.22 14.51
N LEU A 43 -4.66 -7.19 15.84
CA LEU A 43 -3.67 -7.92 16.63
C LEU A 43 -4.19 -9.31 16.99
N GLU A 44 -3.39 -10.32 16.76
CA GLU A 44 -3.56 -11.67 17.28
C GLU A 44 -2.39 -12.00 18.23
N GLU A 45 -2.68 -12.43 19.46
CA GLU A 45 -1.68 -12.81 20.47
C GLU A 45 -1.03 -14.18 20.17
N LYS A 46 -1.10 -14.64 18.94
CA LYS A 46 -0.55 -15.91 18.47
C LYS A 46 -0.02 -15.75 17.05
N VAL A 47 1.13 -16.33 16.80
CA VAL A 47 1.67 -16.45 15.43
C VAL A 47 1.13 -17.70 14.72
N PRO A 48 1.18 -17.74 13.37
CA PRO A 48 0.88 -18.94 12.61
C PRO A 48 1.67 -20.16 13.10
N GLY A 49 1.12 -21.35 12.93
CA GLY A 49 1.73 -22.60 13.46
C GLY A 49 3.19 -22.81 13.06
N TRP A 50 3.57 -22.42 11.84
CA TRP A 50 4.93 -22.52 11.32
C TRP A 50 5.91 -21.48 11.90
N MET A 51 5.42 -20.45 12.63
CA MET A 51 6.23 -19.43 13.31
C MET A 51 6.36 -19.66 14.82
N ARG A 52 5.65 -20.63 15.40
CA ARG A 52 5.66 -20.89 16.85
C ARG A 52 7.06 -21.27 17.33
N ASN A 53 7.42 -20.78 18.50
CA ASN A 53 8.72 -21.00 19.15
C ASN A 53 9.92 -20.45 18.36
N THR A 54 9.70 -19.49 17.46
CA THR A 54 10.79 -18.79 16.76
C THR A 54 11.21 -17.50 17.46
N GLY A 55 10.42 -17.04 18.46
CA GLY A 55 10.59 -15.76 19.13
C GLY A 55 10.28 -14.55 18.21
N ARG A 56 9.64 -14.80 17.06
CA ARG A 56 9.38 -13.77 16.04
C ARG A 56 7.89 -13.62 15.81
N GLY A 57 7.46 -12.37 15.63
CA GLY A 57 6.12 -12.04 15.19
C GLY A 57 5.94 -12.12 13.67
N TRP A 58 4.73 -11.83 13.24
CA TRP A 58 4.39 -11.82 11.83
C TRP A 58 3.48 -10.64 11.49
N VAL A 59 3.69 -10.05 10.33
CA VAL A 59 2.77 -9.07 9.73
C VAL A 59 2.33 -9.63 8.40
N THR A 60 1.04 -9.72 8.20
CA THR A 60 0.43 -10.18 6.96
C THR A 60 -0.63 -9.20 6.49
N ALA A 61 -1.13 -9.39 5.28
CA ALA A 61 -2.20 -8.55 4.76
C ALA A 61 -3.21 -9.37 3.95
N GLU A 62 -4.45 -8.92 4.00
CA GLU A 62 -5.49 -9.32 3.07
C GLU A 62 -5.91 -8.12 2.21
N TYR A 63 -6.44 -8.40 1.03
CA TYR A 63 -6.87 -7.38 0.10
C TYR A 63 -8.16 -7.80 -0.57
N GLY A 64 -9.07 -6.87 -0.73
CA GLY A 64 -10.30 -7.11 -1.46
C GLY A 64 -10.86 -5.83 -2.06
N MET A 65 -11.79 -5.99 -3.01
CA MET A 65 -12.53 -4.88 -3.58
C MET A 65 -14.02 -5.08 -3.34
N LEU A 66 -14.70 -4.03 -2.89
CA LEU A 66 -16.16 -4.08 -2.80
C LEU A 66 -16.78 -4.25 -4.18
N PRO A 67 -17.93 -4.93 -4.31
CA PRO A 67 -18.57 -5.17 -5.61
C PRO A 67 -18.82 -3.93 -6.45
N ARG A 68 -19.02 -2.78 -5.81
CA ARG A 68 -19.24 -1.48 -6.47
C ARG A 68 -18.05 -0.53 -6.32
N ALA A 69 -16.87 -1.06 -6.04
CA ALA A 69 -15.64 -0.26 -6.06
C ALA A 69 -15.32 0.28 -7.46
N THR A 70 -15.80 -0.37 -8.50
CA THR A 70 -15.63 0.02 -9.92
C THR A 70 -16.94 0.48 -10.56
N GLY A 71 -16.86 1.03 -11.76
CA GLY A 71 -18.01 1.50 -12.54
C GLY A 71 -19.09 0.43 -12.75
N GLU A 72 -18.68 -0.83 -12.93
CA GLU A 72 -19.58 -1.98 -13.01
C GLU A 72 -19.49 -2.83 -11.74
N ARG A 73 -20.60 -3.56 -11.44
CA ARG A 73 -20.63 -4.45 -10.29
C ARG A 73 -19.80 -5.71 -10.53
N MET A 74 -18.74 -5.89 -9.76
CA MET A 74 -17.97 -7.13 -9.73
C MET A 74 -18.64 -8.19 -8.83
N ARG A 75 -18.40 -9.48 -9.11
CA ARG A 75 -18.79 -10.56 -8.18
C ARG A 75 -17.89 -10.55 -6.95
N ARG A 76 -18.48 -10.81 -5.78
CA ARG A 76 -17.65 -11.05 -4.57
C ARG A 76 -16.84 -12.34 -4.76
N GLU A 77 -15.55 -12.30 -4.49
CA GLU A 77 -14.68 -13.48 -4.56
C GLU A 77 -15.16 -14.59 -3.59
N ALA A 78 -15.61 -14.21 -2.40
CA ALA A 78 -16.19 -15.14 -1.43
C ALA A 78 -17.36 -15.97 -2.01
N SER A 79 -18.13 -15.43 -2.95
CA SER A 79 -19.22 -16.18 -3.61
C SER A 79 -18.74 -17.17 -4.68
N THR A 80 -17.46 -17.12 -5.05
CA THR A 80 -16.83 -18.05 -6.01
C THR A 80 -16.03 -19.17 -5.32
N GLY A 81 -15.90 -19.10 -3.97
CA GLY A 81 -15.18 -20.07 -3.17
C GLY A 81 -13.65 -19.97 -3.24
N LYS A 82 -13.10 -19.02 -4.01
CA LYS A 82 -11.65 -18.78 -4.10
C LYS A 82 -11.34 -17.32 -4.44
N GLN A 83 -10.19 -16.86 -3.98
CA GLN A 83 -9.63 -15.58 -4.37
C GLN A 83 -8.96 -15.66 -5.75
N GLY A 84 -9.02 -14.58 -6.51
CA GLY A 84 -8.33 -14.44 -7.79
C GLY A 84 -6.81 -14.32 -7.63
N GLY A 85 -6.05 -14.64 -8.69
CA GLY A 85 -4.59 -14.54 -8.69
C GLY A 85 -4.11 -13.11 -8.40
N ARG A 86 -4.79 -12.10 -8.94
CA ARG A 86 -4.51 -10.67 -8.67
C ARG A 86 -4.66 -10.32 -7.18
N THR A 87 -5.73 -10.78 -6.54
CA THR A 87 -5.97 -10.54 -5.10
C THR A 87 -4.85 -11.14 -4.26
N LEU A 88 -4.49 -12.40 -4.52
CA LEU A 88 -3.41 -13.09 -3.81
C LEU A 88 -2.04 -12.43 -4.03
N GLU A 89 -1.76 -11.96 -5.24
CA GLU A 89 -0.54 -11.24 -5.57
C GLU A 89 -0.44 -9.94 -4.76
N ILE A 90 -1.52 -9.13 -4.74
CA ILE A 90 -1.55 -7.86 -4.02
C ILE A 90 -1.46 -8.07 -2.50
N GLN A 91 -2.13 -9.06 -1.93
CA GLN A 91 -1.99 -9.42 -0.51
C GLN A 91 -0.52 -9.69 -0.14
N ARG A 92 0.17 -10.48 -0.95
CA ARG A 92 1.58 -10.81 -0.73
C ARG A 92 2.48 -9.58 -0.85
N LEU A 93 2.20 -8.69 -1.80
CA LEU A 93 2.91 -7.44 -2.00
C LEU A 93 2.75 -6.52 -0.77
N ILE A 94 1.51 -6.29 -0.28
CA ILE A 94 1.25 -5.46 0.89
C ILE A 94 1.97 -6.04 2.11
N GLY A 95 1.77 -7.32 2.41
CA GLY A 95 2.39 -7.98 3.55
C GLY A 95 3.92 -7.89 3.53
N ARG A 96 4.55 -8.11 2.36
CA ARG A 96 6.00 -7.98 2.17
C ARG A 96 6.46 -6.54 2.40
N SER A 97 5.73 -5.58 1.87
CA SER A 97 6.05 -4.15 2.00
C SER A 97 6.05 -3.71 3.46
N LEU A 98 5.03 -4.09 4.21
CA LEU A 98 4.93 -3.78 5.64
C LEU A 98 6.04 -4.47 6.45
N ARG A 99 6.33 -5.75 6.19
CA ARG A 99 7.41 -6.48 6.86
C ARG A 99 8.81 -5.89 6.62
N ALA A 100 9.03 -5.24 5.48
CA ALA A 100 10.32 -4.63 5.17
C ALA A 100 10.72 -3.53 6.16
N VAL A 101 9.76 -2.94 6.86
CA VAL A 101 9.98 -1.85 7.83
C VAL A 101 9.64 -2.23 9.27
N VAL A 102 9.41 -3.52 9.55
CA VAL A 102 9.07 -4.03 10.88
C VAL A 102 10.18 -4.93 11.42
N ASP A 103 10.55 -4.74 12.66
CA ASP A 103 11.37 -5.70 13.41
C ASP A 103 10.47 -6.83 13.96
N LEU A 104 10.44 -7.94 13.25
CA LEU A 104 9.62 -9.09 13.62
C LEU A 104 10.08 -9.74 14.95
N GLN A 105 11.36 -9.60 15.32
CA GLN A 105 11.85 -10.09 16.60
C GLN A 105 11.39 -9.19 17.74
N ALA A 106 11.45 -7.87 17.56
CA ALA A 106 10.94 -6.91 18.55
C ALA A 106 9.41 -6.95 18.70
N LEU A 107 8.68 -7.39 17.66
CA LEU A 107 7.23 -7.62 17.72
C LEU A 107 6.90 -8.80 18.66
N GLY A 108 7.80 -9.81 18.79
CA GLY A 108 7.54 -11.02 19.57
C GLY A 108 6.52 -11.94 18.88
N GLU A 109 6.15 -13.06 19.50
CA GLU A 109 5.24 -14.07 18.92
C GLU A 109 3.78 -13.60 18.83
N GLN A 110 3.56 -12.48 18.17
CA GLN A 110 2.26 -11.87 17.87
C GLN A 110 2.10 -11.71 16.36
N GLN A 111 0.87 -11.76 15.86
CA GLN A 111 0.56 -11.48 14.46
C GLN A 111 -0.25 -10.19 14.34
N ILE A 112 0.08 -9.38 13.37
CA ILE A 112 -0.77 -8.27 12.93
C ILE A 112 -1.23 -8.57 11.50
N THR A 113 -2.54 -8.65 11.31
CA THR A 113 -3.18 -8.76 10.01
C THR A 113 -3.68 -7.39 9.58
N VAL A 114 -3.28 -6.95 8.39
CA VAL A 114 -3.75 -5.68 7.80
C VAL A 114 -4.70 -6.00 6.67
N ASP A 115 -5.98 -5.68 6.88
CA ASP A 115 -7.03 -5.83 5.87
C ASP A 115 -7.14 -4.55 5.06
N CYS A 116 -7.15 -4.65 3.73
CA CYS A 116 -7.24 -3.53 2.81
C CYS A 116 -8.46 -3.72 1.89
N ASP A 117 -9.55 -3.04 2.22
CA ASP A 117 -10.79 -3.08 1.45
C ASP A 117 -10.93 -1.86 0.55
N VAL A 118 -10.88 -2.08 -0.76
CA VAL A 118 -11.07 -0.99 -1.73
C VAL A 118 -12.56 -0.66 -1.80
N ILE A 119 -12.90 0.55 -1.35
CA ILE A 119 -14.26 1.09 -1.35
C ILE A 119 -14.58 1.68 -2.73
N GLN A 120 -13.63 2.40 -3.30
CA GLN A 120 -13.71 3.03 -4.62
C GLN A 120 -12.36 2.93 -5.31
N ALA A 121 -12.34 2.54 -6.58
CA ALA A 121 -11.14 2.32 -7.36
C ALA A 121 -11.08 3.28 -8.56
N ASP A 122 -10.00 4.04 -8.63
CA ASP A 122 -9.62 4.92 -9.74
C ASP A 122 -8.11 4.86 -9.98
N GLY A 123 -7.59 3.66 -10.26
CA GLY A 123 -6.13 3.43 -10.40
C GLY A 123 -5.37 3.42 -9.07
N GLY A 124 -4.25 2.73 -9.01
CA GLY A 124 -3.33 2.73 -7.86
C GLY A 124 -3.88 2.12 -6.57
N THR A 125 -4.82 1.17 -6.62
CA THR A 125 -5.42 0.59 -5.40
C THR A 125 -4.39 -0.15 -4.54
N ARG A 126 -3.44 -0.90 -5.14
CA ARG A 126 -2.37 -1.60 -4.42
C ARG A 126 -1.41 -0.65 -3.73
N THR A 127 -1.07 0.47 -4.37
CA THR A 127 -0.16 1.47 -3.80
C THR A 127 -0.81 2.27 -2.67
N ALA A 128 -2.08 2.61 -2.81
CA ALA A 128 -2.87 3.21 -1.73
C ALA A 128 -3.00 2.25 -0.54
N SER A 129 -3.24 0.95 -0.79
CA SER A 129 -3.33 -0.08 0.26
C SER A 129 -2.03 -0.22 1.06
N ILE A 130 -0.86 -0.23 0.40
CA ILE A 130 0.44 -0.27 1.10
C ILE A 130 0.62 0.98 1.95
N THR A 131 0.34 2.15 1.37
CA THR A 131 0.59 3.45 2.00
C THR A 131 -0.35 3.69 3.19
N GLY A 132 -1.65 3.38 3.05
CA GLY A 132 -2.63 3.45 4.13
C GLY A 132 -2.48 2.32 5.15
N GLY A 133 -2.11 1.13 4.70
CA GLY A 133 -1.83 -0.02 5.55
C GLY A 133 -0.70 0.23 6.53
N TRP A 134 0.32 1.01 6.14
CA TRP A 134 1.37 1.44 7.07
C TRP A 134 0.82 2.33 8.18
N VAL A 135 -0.12 3.24 7.88
CA VAL A 135 -0.75 4.10 8.90
C VAL A 135 -1.60 3.27 9.87
N ALA A 136 -2.38 2.31 9.36
CA ALA A 136 -3.15 1.40 10.20
C ALA A 136 -2.25 0.54 11.10
N LEU A 137 -1.13 0.02 10.55
CA LEU A 137 -0.12 -0.71 11.31
C LEU A 137 0.51 0.15 12.41
N TYR A 138 0.85 1.40 12.11
CA TYR A 138 1.36 2.35 13.11
C TYR A 138 0.37 2.53 14.26
N ASP A 139 -0.91 2.74 13.97
CA ASP A 139 -1.94 2.90 14.99
C ASP A 139 -2.13 1.66 15.85
N CYS A 140 -2.08 0.47 15.24
CA CYS A 140 -2.09 -0.80 15.98
C CYS A 140 -0.88 -0.90 16.94
N LEU A 141 0.32 -0.55 16.49
CA LEU A 141 1.50 -0.54 17.36
C LEU A 141 1.39 0.52 18.48
N ARG A 142 0.79 1.67 18.23
CA ARG A 142 0.48 2.67 19.27
C ARG A 142 -0.53 2.16 20.28
N TRP A 143 -1.54 1.41 19.83
CA TRP A 143 -2.49 0.74 20.70
C TRP A 143 -1.80 -0.31 21.59
N MET A 144 -0.88 -1.10 21.04
CA MET A 144 -0.05 -2.06 21.79
C MET A 144 0.89 -1.36 22.79
N GLU A 145 1.53 -0.25 22.39
CA GLU A 145 2.43 0.53 23.24
C GLU A 145 1.68 1.09 24.46
N ALA A 146 0.48 1.62 24.28
CA ALA A 146 -0.37 2.11 25.36
C ALA A 146 -0.73 1.02 26.39
N ARG A 147 -0.63 -0.26 26.00
CA ARG A 147 -0.86 -1.44 26.85
C ARG A 147 0.43 -2.11 27.32
N GLN A 148 1.56 -1.47 27.10
CA GLN A 148 2.89 -1.96 27.50
C GLN A 148 3.28 -3.33 26.90
N MET A 149 2.67 -3.68 25.76
CA MET A 149 2.97 -4.95 25.06
C MET A 149 4.27 -4.85 24.25
N THR A 150 4.54 -3.69 23.67
CA THR A 150 5.74 -3.39 22.89
C THR A 150 5.96 -1.89 22.81
N SER A 151 6.95 -1.43 22.04
CA SER A 151 7.17 -0.02 21.74
C SER A 151 7.24 0.20 20.22
N VAL A 152 6.54 1.20 19.73
CA VAL A 152 6.56 1.57 18.31
C VAL A 152 7.99 1.73 17.80
N SER A 153 8.83 2.45 18.53
CA SER A 153 10.22 2.73 18.13
C SER A 153 11.13 1.49 18.06
N LYS A 154 10.79 0.41 18.77
CA LYS A 154 11.51 -0.87 18.68
C LYS A 154 11.04 -1.70 17.48
N VAL A 155 9.75 -1.69 17.19
CA VAL A 155 9.14 -2.55 16.17
C VAL A 155 9.18 -1.91 14.81
N LEU A 156 8.83 -0.63 14.69
CA LEU A 156 8.73 0.06 13.41
C LEU A 156 10.03 0.80 13.09
N LYS A 157 10.77 0.30 12.09
CA LYS A 157 12.12 0.79 11.72
C LYS A 157 12.09 1.98 10.78
N ASP A 158 11.03 2.10 9.98
CA ASP A 158 10.91 3.14 8.94
C ASP A 158 9.46 3.26 8.46
N HIS A 159 9.21 4.26 7.63
CA HIS A 159 8.00 4.34 6.80
C HIS A 159 8.13 3.44 5.58
N VAL A 160 7.01 3.02 5.03
CA VAL A 160 6.93 2.46 3.68
C VAL A 160 5.74 3.06 2.96
N ALA A 161 5.95 3.43 1.71
CA ALA A 161 4.91 3.94 0.84
C ALA A 161 5.09 3.38 -0.58
N ALA A 162 4.03 3.42 -1.35
CA ALA A 162 4.03 2.96 -2.72
C ALA A 162 3.31 3.95 -3.64
N ILE A 163 3.77 4.00 -4.90
CA ILE A 163 3.20 4.87 -5.91
C ILE A 163 3.23 4.18 -7.28
N SER A 164 2.21 4.42 -8.10
CA SER A 164 2.22 4.04 -9.50
C SER A 164 2.92 5.10 -10.35
N CYS A 165 3.64 4.64 -11.36
CA CYS A 165 4.19 5.48 -12.42
C CYS A 165 3.92 4.79 -13.75
N GLY A 166 3.90 5.54 -14.84
CA GLY A 166 3.74 4.95 -16.15
C GLY A 166 4.26 5.85 -17.26
N ILE A 167 4.21 5.31 -18.49
CA ILE A 167 4.56 6.04 -19.70
C ILE A 167 3.33 6.11 -20.59
N HIS A 168 2.84 7.31 -20.80
CA HIS A 168 1.72 7.57 -21.70
C HIS A 168 2.18 8.49 -22.84
N ASN A 169 2.03 8.03 -24.09
CA ASN A 169 2.51 8.77 -25.28
C ASN A 169 3.97 9.19 -25.16
N GLY A 170 4.83 8.30 -24.68
CA GLY A 170 6.27 8.54 -24.52
C GLY A 170 6.65 9.41 -23.33
N GLN A 171 5.68 9.92 -22.55
CA GLN A 171 5.94 10.79 -21.40
C GLN A 171 5.80 10.03 -20.08
N PRO A 172 6.87 9.94 -19.26
CA PRO A 172 6.78 9.41 -17.90
C PRO A 172 5.91 10.28 -17.01
N MET A 173 5.07 9.64 -16.19
CA MET A 173 4.19 10.31 -15.23
C MET A 173 3.99 9.50 -13.97
N ILE A 174 3.64 10.20 -12.88
CA ILE A 174 3.41 9.63 -11.56
C ILE A 174 1.92 9.56 -11.23
N ASP A 175 1.56 8.61 -10.35
CA ASP A 175 0.22 8.49 -9.74
C ASP A 175 -0.89 8.43 -10.79
N LEU A 176 -0.89 7.33 -11.54
CA LEU A 176 -1.87 7.09 -12.61
C LEU A 176 -3.27 6.92 -12.03
N ASP A 177 -4.26 7.66 -12.55
CA ASP A 177 -5.68 7.31 -12.39
C ASP A 177 -6.06 6.19 -13.36
N TYR A 178 -7.32 5.73 -13.29
CA TYR A 178 -7.76 4.59 -14.09
C TYR A 178 -7.68 4.84 -15.61
N LEU A 179 -8.01 6.05 -16.07
CA LEU A 179 -7.96 6.38 -17.50
C LEU A 179 -6.53 6.42 -18.01
N GLU A 180 -5.61 6.89 -17.20
CA GLU A 180 -4.18 6.92 -17.52
C GLU A 180 -3.57 5.52 -17.49
N ASP A 181 -3.86 4.73 -16.45
CA ASP A 181 -3.39 3.35 -16.25
C ASP A 181 -3.84 2.45 -17.40
N SER A 182 -5.13 2.50 -17.74
CA SER A 182 -5.72 1.65 -18.80
C SER A 182 -5.23 1.98 -20.21
N SER A 183 -4.61 3.14 -20.43
CA SER A 183 -4.10 3.59 -21.72
C SER A 183 -2.59 3.80 -21.74
N ALA A 184 -1.90 3.51 -20.63
CA ALA A 184 -0.45 3.61 -20.53
C ALA A 184 0.23 2.51 -21.37
N GLY A 185 1.28 2.86 -22.10
CA GLY A 185 2.13 1.87 -22.79
C GLY A 185 3.06 1.12 -21.83
N THR A 186 3.25 1.68 -20.63
CA THR A 186 3.99 1.05 -19.53
C THR A 186 3.33 1.45 -18.23
N ASP A 187 3.06 0.48 -17.36
CA ASP A 187 2.68 0.71 -15.97
C ASP A 187 3.76 0.15 -15.03
N ALA A 188 4.04 0.86 -13.96
CA ALA A 188 4.98 0.42 -12.94
C ALA A 188 4.53 0.84 -11.54
N ASN A 189 4.78 -0.02 -10.56
CA ASN A 189 4.53 0.25 -9.16
C ASN A 189 5.85 0.19 -8.38
N PHE A 190 6.13 1.22 -7.62
CA PHE A 190 7.33 1.34 -6.80
C PHE A 190 6.96 1.33 -5.33
N VAL A 191 7.61 0.46 -4.57
CA VAL A 191 7.50 0.41 -3.10
C VAL A 191 8.86 0.77 -2.52
N MET A 192 8.90 1.82 -1.70
CA MET A 192 10.17 2.28 -1.11
C MET A 192 9.97 2.65 0.36
N THR A 193 11.06 2.56 1.12
CA THR A 193 11.09 3.00 2.51
C THR A 193 11.30 4.51 2.61
N GLY A 194 11.01 5.10 3.77
CA GLY A 194 11.25 6.51 4.06
C GLY A 194 12.72 6.93 3.91
N LYS A 195 13.65 6.02 4.16
CA LYS A 195 15.11 6.21 3.94
C LYS A 195 15.55 6.02 2.49
N GLY A 196 14.63 5.74 1.57
CA GLY A 196 14.89 5.61 0.14
C GLY A 196 15.31 4.21 -0.31
N GLY A 197 15.23 3.20 0.57
CA GLY A 197 15.44 1.81 0.19
C GLY A 197 14.33 1.29 -0.72
N ILE A 198 14.67 0.55 -1.75
CA ILE A 198 13.71 -0.09 -2.65
C ILE A 198 13.27 -1.42 -2.04
N VAL A 199 11.95 -1.59 -1.85
CA VAL A 199 11.37 -2.84 -1.35
C VAL A 199 10.93 -3.73 -2.51
N GLU A 200 10.24 -3.14 -3.48
CA GLU A 200 9.78 -3.86 -4.67
C GLU A 200 9.56 -2.88 -5.84
N ILE A 201 9.80 -3.36 -7.03
CA ILE A 201 9.45 -2.70 -8.29
C ILE A 201 8.72 -3.73 -9.15
N GLN A 202 7.54 -3.36 -9.61
CA GLN A 202 6.78 -4.10 -10.62
C GLN A 202 6.63 -3.18 -11.81
N GLY A 203 6.92 -3.66 -13.01
CA GLY A 203 6.78 -2.87 -14.24
C GLY A 203 6.45 -3.77 -15.41
N THR A 204 5.52 -3.36 -16.22
CA THR A 204 5.04 -4.07 -17.40
C THR A 204 4.97 -3.10 -18.58
N ALA A 205 5.47 -3.54 -19.73
CA ALA A 205 5.22 -2.88 -21.01
C ALA A 205 4.04 -3.57 -21.70
N GLU A 206 2.99 -2.83 -21.99
CA GLU A 206 1.79 -3.36 -22.68
C GLU A 206 1.96 -3.40 -24.22
N GLY A 207 3.02 -2.81 -24.73
CA GLY A 207 3.35 -2.79 -26.15
C GLY A 207 4.86 -2.85 -26.37
N GLU A 208 5.44 -1.74 -26.82
CA GLU A 208 6.89 -1.66 -27.01
C GLU A 208 7.63 -1.63 -25.66
N PRO A 209 8.76 -2.33 -25.52
CA PRO A 209 9.59 -2.29 -24.32
C PRO A 209 10.04 -0.86 -24.00
N PHE A 210 10.03 -0.50 -22.72
CA PHE A 210 10.58 0.78 -22.27
C PHE A 210 12.12 0.68 -22.05
N SER A 211 12.80 1.79 -22.27
CA SER A 211 14.25 1.86 -22.16
C SER A 211 14.74 2.00 -20.71
N GLU A 212 16.03 1.74 -20.49
CA GLU A 212 16.69 1.98 -19.20
C GLU A 212 16.62 3.46 -18.79
N GLU A 213 16.71 4.38 -19.75
CA GLU A 213 16.55 5.83 -19.51
C GLU A 213 15.14 6.14 -19.00
N GLN A 214 14.11 5.60 -19.65
CA GLN A 214 12.72 5.74 -19.21
C GLN A 214 12.50 5.14 -17.83
N PHE A 215 13.08 3.98 -17.54
CA PHE A 215 13.06 3.40 -16.20
C PHE A 215 13.69 4.34 -15.17
N GLY A 216 14.82 4.95 -15.48
CA GLY A 216 15.48 5.94 -14.62
C GLY A 216 14.59 7.16 -14.33
N GLN A 217 13.83 7.63 -15.33
CA GLN A 217 12.88 8.72 -15.19
C GLN A 217 11.69 8.33 -14.27
N LEU A 218 11.11 7.13 -14.48
CA LEU A 218 10.05 6.60 -13.61
C LEU A 218 10.51 6.45 -12.16
N LEU A 219 11.71 5.91 -11.95
CA LEU A 219 12.30 5.79 -10.61
C LEU A 219 12.53 7.15 -9.95
N GLY A 220 12.94 8.16 -10.71
CA GLY A 220 13.08 9.54 -10.24
C GLY A 220 11.76 10.13 -9.76
N LEU A 221 10.71 9.98 -10.56
CA LEU A 221 9.35 10.40 -10.20
C LEU A 221 8.85 9.66 -8.96
N ALA A 222 9.02 8.34 -8.91
CA ALA A 222 8.61 7.51 -7.78
C ALA A 222 9.30 7.95 -6.47
N ARG A 223 10.61 8.22 -6.48
CA ARG A 223 11.34 8.72 -5.31
C ARG A 223 10.75 10.01 -4.76
N ASN A 224 10.42 10.95 -5.64
CA ASN A 224 9.83 12.23 -5.24
C ASN A 224 8.41 12.03 -4.67
N GLY A 225 7.59 11.22 -5.33
CA GLY A 225 6.25 10.90 -4.85
C GLY A 225 6.27 10.19 -3.49
N ILE A 226 7.15 9.21 -3.32
CA ILE A 226 7.26 8.48 -2.05
C ILE A 226 7.74 9.37 -0.92
N LYS A 227 8.70 10.29 -1.15
CA LYS A 227 9.08 11.30 -0.15
C LYS A 227 7.87 12.12 0.29
N ARG A 228 7.03 12.55 -0.64
CA ARG A 228 5.81 13.30 -0.35
C ARG A 228 4.80 12.45 0.44
N LEU A 229 4.59 11.18 0.05
CA LEU A 229 3.70 10.26 0.78
C LEU A 229 4.18 10.02 2.22
N VAL A 230 5.47 9.82 2.43
CA VAL A 230 6.07 9.66 3.76
C VAL A 230 5.88 10.92 4.60
N SER A 231 6.06 12.11 4.03
CA SER A 231 5.79 13.37 4.74
C SER A 231 4.31 13.49 5.15
N LEU A 232 3.39 13.07 4.29
CA LEU A 232 1.96 13.04 4.59
C LEU A 232 1.61 11.99 5.66
N GLN A 233 2.24 10.80 5.64
CA GLN A 233 2.13 9.81 6.71
C GLN A 233 2.61 10.39 8.04
N GLN A 234 3.78 11.07 8.07
CA GLN A 234 4.32 11.72 9.26
C GLN A 234 3.34 12.77 9.82
N MET A 235 2.79 13.62 8.98
CA MET A 235 1.78 14.60 9.41
C MET A 235 0.50 13.93 9.94
N ALA A 236 0.11 12.81 9.38
CA ALA A 236 -1.08 12.09 9.81
C ALA A 236 -0.90 11.43 11.18
N VAL A 237 0.30 10.94 11.50
CA VAL A 237 0.54 10.20 12.76
C VAL A 237 1.03 11.08 13.91
N GLY A 238 1.43 12.33 13.65
CA GLY A 238 1.82 13.33 14.65
C GLY A 238 3.29 13.31 14.92
#